data_2dfd1d7aebdcc593806db5d1961b6bce
#
_entry.id   2dfd1d7aebdcc593806db5d1961b6bce
#
_cell.length_a   1.000
_cell.length_b   1.000
_cell.length_c   1.000
_cell.angle_alpha   90.00
_cell.angle_beta   90.00
_cell.angle_gamma   90.00
#
_symmetry.space_group_name_H-M   'P 1'
#
loop_
_entity.id
_entity.type
_entity.pdbx_description
1 polymer ?
#
loop_
_entity_poly.entity_id
_entity_poly.type
_entity_poly.pdbx_seq_one_letter_code
_entity_poly.pdbx_strand_id
1 'polypeptide(L)'
;MPRRFLALFFAVFFALTALFAGTVYVLDPYYHFHGPVLGMPLWLRYPRYQSPGAAKNLPYDHLLLGTSVTANFHTDQFDEALGGRTQKIIIHGAYFEELLRPLDIALETHDLDQIFWGVDSDCWRKYDADNTWEDASYLFDNNPFNDLHYLLNKEMVFYTLTEMVDDLRAGGTDDEHTGGYIWGDDKEWSKEAALATYQRQAEKAAQQVPSDSLLAPAEENLSHVLARVDANPQI
;
A
#
# COMPACT_ATOMS: atom_id res chain seq x y z
N MET A 1 48.46 -4.85 19.96
CA MET A 1 47.19 -5.58 20.13
C MET A 1 45.92 -4.77 19.87
N PRO A 2 45.72 -3.53 20.31
CA PRO A 2 44.46 -2.80 20.14
C PRO A 2 44.07 -2.54 18.67
N ARG A 3 45.03 -2.26 17.78
CA ARG A 3 44.74 -1.96 16.36
C ARG A 3 44.17 -3.16 15.60
N ARG A 4 44.69 -4.38 15.85
CA ARG A 4 44.16 -5.60 15.19
C ARG A 4 42.78 -5.97 15.70
N PHE A 5 42.52 -5.77 16.99
CA PHE A 5 41.20 -5.96 17.59
C PHE A 5 40.16 -5.00 16.99
N LEU A 6 40.50 -3.70 16.93
CA LEU A 6 39.61 -2.72 16.30
C LEU A 6 39.34 -3.00 14.82
N ALA A 7 40.38 -3.38 14.07
CA ALA A 7 40.22 -3.74 12.66
C ALA A 7 39.29 -4.95 12.49
N LEU A 8 39.47 -6.00 13.32
CA LEU A 8 38.61 -7.18 13.30
C LEU A 8 37.18 -6.83 13.72
N PHE A 9 37.01 -6.03 14.78
CA PHE A 9 35.71 -5.57 15.23
C PHE A 9 34.92 -4.85 14.14
N PHE A 10 35.56 -3.84 13.50
CA PHE A 10 34.92 -3.11 12.42
C PHE A 10 34.67 -3.99 11.18
N ALA A 11 35.57 -4.89 10.86
CA ALA A 11 35.38 -5.82 9.74
C ALA A 11 34.16 -6.73 9.98
N VAL A 12 34.01 -7.31 11.19
CA VAL A 12 32.85 -8.12 11.55
C VAL A 12 31.58 -7.28 11.58
N PHE A 13 31.63 -6.09 12.18
CA PHE A 13 30.49 -5.16 12.25
C PHE A 13 29.98 -4.80 10.84
N PHE A 14 30.85 -4.36 9.95
CA PHE A 14 30.44 -4.04 8.58
C PHE A 14 29.99 -5.26 7.78
N ALA A 15 30.60 -6.42 8.00
CA ALA A 15 30.16 -7.65 7.34
C ALA A 15 28.75 -8.06 7.78
N LEU A 16 28.45 -7.96 9.07
CA LEU A 16 27.10 -8.24 9.59
C LEU A 16 26.07 -7.20 9.12
N THR A 17 26.44 -5.94 9.11
CA THR A 17 25.57 -4.87 8.59
C THR A 17 25.30 -5.06 7.11
N ALA A 18 26.31 -5.39 6.31
CA ALA A 18 26.13 -5.67 4.89
C ALA A 18 25.29 -6.93 4.62
N LEU A 19 25.47 -7.98 5.44
CA LEU A 19 24.65 -9.19 5.37
C LEU A 19 23.18 -8.86 5.68
N PHE A 20 22.94 -8.08 6.73
CA PHE A 20 21.62 -7.65 7.14
C PHE A 20 20.94 -6.83 6.04
N ALA A 21 21.58 -5.76 5.56
CA ALA A 21 21.08 -4.92 4.49
C ALA A 21 20.88 -5.70 3.19
N GLY A 22 21.79 -6.63 2.86
CA GLY A 22 21.68 -7.52 1.70
C GLY A 22 20.48 -8.46 1.80
N THR A 23 20.16 -8.96 2.99
CA THR A 23 18.97 -9.79 3.22
C THR A 23 17.69 -8.98 2.98
N VAL A 24 17.60 -7.77 3.53
CA VAL A 24 16.44 -6.88 3.29
C VAL A 24 16.32 -6.54 1.81
N TYR A 25 17.42 -6.21 1.14
CA TYR A 25 17.43 -5.90 -0.28
C TYR A 25 16.95 -7.08 -1.15
N VAL A 26 17.42 -8.30 -0.86
CA VAL A 26 17.07 -9.50 -1.67
C VAL A 26 15.62 -9.94 -1.43
N LEU A 27 15.14 -9.88 -0.21
CA LEU A 27 13.76 -10.27 0.10
C LEU A 27 12.76 -9.18 -0.21
N ASP A 28 13.17 -7.93 -0.08
CA ASP A 28 12.45 -6.70 -0.39
C ASP A 28 10.94 -6.75 -0.06
N PRO A 29 10.57 -6.93 1.20
CA PRO A 29 9.19 -7.19 1.59
C PRO A 29 8.24 -6.03 1.30
N TYR A 30 8.75 -4.84 0.98
CA TYR A 30 7.93 -3.69 0.55
C TYR A 30 8.05 -3.39 -0.95
N TYR A 31 8.75 -4.25 -1.69
CA TYR A 31 8.94 -4.06 -3.14
C TYR A 31 9.59 -2.71 -3.49
N HIS A 32 10.36 -2.16 -2.58
CA HIS A 32 10.94 -0.83 -2.74
C HIS A 32 11.97 -0.79 -3.87
N PHE A 33 12.75 -1.85 -4.05
CA PHE A 33 13.79 -1.98 -5.08
C PHE A 33 13.33 -2.80 -6.28
N HIS A 34 12.52 -3.84 -6.05
CA HIS A 34 12.09 -4.78 -7.11
C HIS A 34 10.83 -5.55 -6.70
N GLY A 35 10.23 -6.24 -7.67
CA GLY A 35 9.16 -7.19 -7.40
C GLY A 35 9.63 -8.48 -6.72
N PRO A 36 8.74 -9.44 -6.45
CA PRO A 36 9.07 -10.72 -5.83
C PRO A 36 10.16 -11.46 -6.60
N VAL A 37 11.14 -12.02 -5.88
CA VAL A 37 12.25 -12.78 -6.45
C VAL A 37 12.23 -14.23 -5.98
N LEU A 38 13.06 -15.09 -6.59
CA LEU A 38 13.23 -16.50 -6.19
C LEU A 38 11.94 -17.32 -6.24
N GLY A 39 10.94 -16.91 -7.03
CA GLY A 39 9.64 -17.58 -7.11
C GLY A 39 8.76 -17.40 -5.87
N MET A 40 9.05 -16.39 -5.05
CA MET A 40 8.19 -16.01 -3.93
C MET A 40 6.86 -15.47 -4.47
N PRO A 41 5.74 -15.86 -3.86
CA PRO A 41 4.46 -15.25 -4.17
C PRO A 41 4.42 -13.79 -3.73
N LEU A 42 3.49 -13.03 -4.28
CA LEU A 42 3.21 -11.68 -3.84
C LEU A 42 2.68 -11.70 -2.40
N TRP A 43 3.24 -10.85 -1.55
CA TRP A 43 2.85 -10.73 -0.15
C TRP A 43 2.59 -9.26 0.21
N LEU A 44 1.32 -8.90 0.44
CA LEU A 44 0.90 -7.53 0.72
C LEU A 44 0.11 -7.46 2.03
N ARG A 45 0.85 -7.54 3.14
CA ARG A 45 0.33 -7.49 4.51
C ARG A 45 0.26 -6.07 5.05
N TYR A 46 1.17 -5.20 4.61
CA TYR A 46 1.31 -3.83 5.04
C TYR A 46 1.08 -2.86 3.87
N PRO A 47 -0.15 -2.83 3.32
CA PRO A 47 -0.42 -2.17 2.05
C PRO A 47 0.04 -0.73 2.03
N ARG A 48 -0.01 -0.07 3.15
CA ARG A 48 0.42 1.29 3.31
C ARG A 48 1.93 1.45 3.03
N TYR A 49 2.81 0.67 3.62
CA TYR A 49 4.26 0.72 3.35
C TYR A 49 4.65 0.07 2.02
N GLN A 50 3.82 -0.83 1.54
CA GLN A 50 4.06 -1.56 0.30
C GLN A 50 3.50 -0.85 -0.94
N SER A 51 2.57 0.09 -0.76
CA SER A 51 1.91 0.78 -1.89
C SER A 51 2.88 1.49 -2.83
N PRO A 52 3.93 2.22 -2.39
CA PRO A 52 4.85 2.87 -3.31
C PRO A 52 5.68 1.87 -4.11
N GLY A 53 6.19 0.82 -3.45
CA GLY A 53 6.94 -0.24 -4.11
C GLY A 53 6.05 -1.07 -5.05
N ALA A 54 4.84 -1.40 -4.64
CA ALA A 54 3.87 -2.11 -5.48
C ALA A 54 3.51 -1.28 -6.72
N ALA A 55 3.28 0.02 -6.55
CA ALA A 55 3.01 0.93 -7.66
C ALA A 55 4.17 1.03 -8.65
N LYS A 56 5.41 0.92 -8.17
CA LYS A 56 6.61 1.10 -8.97
C LYS A 56 7.10 -0.17 -9.65
N ASN A 57 7.13 -1.28 -8.90
CA ASN A 57 7.94 -2.46 -9.24
C ASN A 57 7.14 -3.73 -9.54
N LEU A 58 5.81 -3.73 -9.34
CA LEU A 58 4.97 -4.85 -9.75
C LEU A 58 4.52 -4.67 -11.20
N PRO A 59 4.38 -5.75 -11.97
CA PRO A 59 3.89 -5.67 -13.36
C PRO A 59 2.35 -5.64 -13.38
N TYR A 60 1.75 -4.66 -14.05
CA TYR A 60 0.31 -4.55 -14.26
C TYR A 60 -0.02 -3.59 -15.40
N ASP A 61 -1.23 -3.76 -15.96
CA ASP A 61 -1.77 -2.94 -17.05
C ASP A 61 -2.89 -2.03 -16.52
N HIS A 62 -3.57 -2.48 -15.47
CA HIS A 62 -4.69 -1.78 -14.84
C HIS A 62 -4.42 -1.54 -13.36
N LEU A 63 -4.83 -0.38 -12.85
CA LEU A 63 -4.71 -0.02 -11.44
C LEU A 63 -6.09 0.03 -10.78
N LEU A 64 -6.27 -0.72 -9.68
CA LEU A 64 -7.42 -0.58 -8.78
C LEU A 64 -6.95 0.09 -7.49
N LEU A 65 -7.35 1.34 -7.30
CA LEU A 65 -6.91 2.19 -6.20
C LEU A 65 -8.07 2.47 -5.24
N GLY A 66 -7.81 2.46 -3.93
CA GLY A 66 -8.82 2.85 -2.96
C GLY A 66 -8.50 2.56 -1.51
N THR A 67 -9.52 2.59 -0.68
CA THR A 67 -9.44 2.34 0.76
C THR A 67 -9.89 0.90 1.10
N SER A 68 -10.15 0.65 2.38
CA SER A 68 -10.63 -0.66 2.85
C SER A 68 -11.93 -1.13 2.19
N VAL A 69 -12.76 -0.23 1.70
CA VAL A 69 -14.00 -0.60 0.97
C VAL A 69 -13.63 -1.26 -0.37
N THR A 70 -12.64 -0.70 -1.06
CA THR A 70 -12.15 -1.22 -2.33
C THR A 70 -11.36 -2.54 -2.18
N ALA A 71 -10.89 -2.84 -0.97
CA ALA A 71 -10.13 -4.07 -0.71
C ALA A 71 -10.89 -5.35 -1.10
N ASN A 72 -12.23 -5.33 -1.00
CA ASN A 72 -13.09 -6.48 -1.30
C ASN A 72 -13.35 -6.71 -2.80
N PHE A 73 -12.84 -5.88 -3.69
CA PHE A 73 -12.92 -6.15 -5.12
C PHE A 73 -11.86 -7.19 -5.52
N HIS A 74 -12.27 -8.16 -6.32
CA HIS A 74 -11.40 -9.21 -6.85
C HIS A 74 -10.82 -8.77 -8.19
N THR A 75 -9.51 -8.73 -8.30
CA THR A 75 -8.84 -8.27 -9.53
C THR A 75 -8.93 -9.26 -10.67
N ASP A 76 -9.08 -10.56 -10.37
CA ASP A 76 -9.35 -11.59 -11.38
C ASP A 76 -10.59 -11.29 -12.23
N GLN A 77 -11.63 -10.69 -11.63
CA GLN A 77 -12.82 -10.25 -12.34
C GLN A 77 -12.52 -9.11 -13.33
N PHE A 78 -11.61 -8.21 -12.97
CA PHE A 78 -11.15 -7.16 -13.87
C PHE A 78 -10.30 -7.74 -15.00
N ASP A 79 -9.38 -8.64 -14.66
CA ASP A 79 -8.50 -9.31 -15.61
C ASP A 79 -9.31 -10.13 -16.62
N GLU A 80 -10.36 -10.84 -16.17
CA GLU A 80 -11.28 -11.57 -17.04
C GLU A 80 -12.07 -10.64 -17.98
N ALA A 81 -12.52 -9.51 -17.46
CA ALA A 81 -13.37 -8.57 -18.21
C ALA A 81 -12.59 -7.71 -19.22
N LEU A 82 -11.37 -7.32 -18.88
CA LEU A 82 -10.59 -6.32 -19.62
C LEU A 82 -9.42 -6.94 -20.39
N GLY A 83 -8.96 -8.12 -19.98
CA GLY A 83 -7.66 -8.66 -20.34
C GLY A 83 -6.54 -7.94 -19.59
N GLY A 84 -5.31 -8.44 -19.68
CA GLY A 84 -4.18 -7.87 -18.96
C GLY A 84 -4.16 -8.25 -17.48
N ARG A 85 -3.51 -7.45 -16.70
CA ARG A 85 -3.31 -7.69 -15.25
C ARG A 85 -3.67 -6.44 -14.44
N THR A 86 -4.47 -6.61 -13.42
CA THR A 86 -4.89 -5.55 -12.50
C THR A 86 -4.10 -5.63 -11.20
N GLN A 87 -3.44 -4.53 -10.82
CA GLN A 87 -2.82 -4.39 -9.49
C GLN A 87 -3.75 -3.61 -8.57
N LYS A 88 -4.06 -4.18 -7.43
CA LYS A 88 -4.82 -3.53 -6.37
C LYS A 88 -3.88 -2.83 -5.39
N ILE A 89 -4.04 -1.52 -5.23
CA ILE A 89 -3.32 -0.70 -4.24
C ILE A 89 -4.33 -0.12 -3.28
N ILE A 90 -4.33 -0.65 -2.07
CA ILE A 90 -5.29 -0.29 -1.03
C ILE A 90 -4.56 0.32 0.15
N ILE A 91 -5.05 1.47 0.62
CA ILE A 91 -4.56 2.07 1.85
C ILE A 91 -5.74 2.23 2.81
N HIS A 92 -5.82 1.35 3.81
CA HIS A 92 -6.94 1.35 4.77
C HIS A 92 -7.04 2.68 5.52
N GLY A 93 -8.24 3.28 5.48
CA GLY A 93 -8.52 4.55 6.15
C GLY A 93 -7.74 5.74 5.57
N ALA A 94 -7.25 5.63 4.32
CA ALA A 94 -6.49 6.67 3.68
C ALA A 94 -7.30 7.96 3.50
N TYR A 95 -6.59 9.05 3.57
CA TYR A 95 -7.01 10.32 3.00
C TYR A 95 -6.77 10.31 1.48
N PHE A 96 -7.45 11.20 0.81
CA PHE A 96 -7.37 11.32 -0.64
C PHE A 96 -5.92 11.58 -1.11
N GLU A 97 -5.22 12.48 -0.45
CA GLU A 97 -3.85 12.85 -0.73
C GLU A 97 -2.86 11.69 -0.58
N GLU A 98 -3.17 10.75 0.32
CA GLU A 98 -2.34 9.55 0.49
C GLU A 98 -2.49 8.60 -0.71
N LEU A 99 -3.66 8.54 -1.33
CA LEU A 99 -3.92 7.73 -2.52
C LEU A 99 -3.32 8.35 -3.79
N LEU A 100 -3.17 9.68 -3.82
CA LEU A 100 -2.52 10.37 -4.96
C LEU A 100 -1.05 9.97 -5.09
N ARG A 101 -0.33 9.71 -3.99
CA ARG A 101 1.10 9.38 -4.04
C ARG A 101 1.40 8.09 -4.82
N PRO A 102 0.80 6.93 -4.49
CA PRO A 102 1.03 5.72 -5.28
C PRO A 102 0.45 5.83 -6.69
N LEU A 103 -0.60 6.63 -6.90
CA LEU A 103 -1.11 6.93 -8.24
C LEU A 103 -0.05 7.66 -9.09
N ASP A 104 0.57 8.70 -8.54
CA ASP A 104 1.61 9.45 -9.26
C ASP A 104 2.78 8.53 -9.64
N ILE A 105 3.23 7.67 -8.72
CA ILE A 105 4.27 6.68 -9.00
C ILE A 105 3.83 5.73 -10.12
N ALA A 106 2.60 5.22 -10.08
CA ALA A 106 2.08 4.31 -11.09
C ALA A 106 2.05 4.97 -12.48
N LEU A 107 1.59 6.23 -12.56
CA LEU A 107 1.56 7.01 -13.81
C LEU A 107 2.96 7.34 -14.36
N GLU A 108 3.95 7.48 -13.48
CA GLU A 108 5.34 7.74 -13.88
C GLU A 108 6.07 6.48 -14.35
N THR A 109 5.67 5.31 -13.86
CA THR A 109 6.44 4.07 -14.04
C THR A 109 5.78 3.06 -14.97
N HIS A 110 4.48 3.19 -15.26
CA HIS A 110 3.69 2.27 -16.08
C HIS A 110 2.93 3.00 -17.18
N ASP A 111 2.75 2.30 -18.29
CA ASP A 111 1.82 2.70 -19.35
C ASP A 111 0.48 2.00 -19.07
N LEU A 112 -0.38 2.67 -18.29
CA LEU A 112 -1.62 2.10 -17.80
C LEU A 112 -2.72 2.21 -18.84
N ASP A 113 -3.45 1.11 -19.03
CA ASP A 113 -4.65 1.09 -19.88
C ASP A 113 -5.87 1.68 -19.16
N GLN A 114 -6.02 1.38 -17.86
CA GLN A 114 -7.17 1.84 -17.07
C GLN A 114 -6.84 2.02 -15.58
N ILE A 115 -7.53 2.96 -14.96
CA ILE A 115 -7.49 3.20 -13.53
C ILE A 115 -8.91 3.15 -12.97
N PHE A 116 -9.11 2.28 -11.98
CA PHE A 116 -10.35 2.18 -11.22
C PHE A 116 -10.10 2.75 -9.82
N TRP A 117 -10.78 3.81 -9.49
CA TRP A 117 -10.65 4.41 -8.17
C TRP A 117 -11.93 4.22 -7.36
N GLY A 118 -11.84 3.39 -6.31
CA GLY A 118 -12.91 3.26 -5.32
C GLY A 118 -12.91 4.45 -4.38
N VAL A 119 -13.87 5.34 -4.57
CA VAL A 119 -14.03 6.55 -3.77
C VAL A 119 -15.09 6.31 -2.71
N ASP A 120 -14.72 6.41 -1.44
CA ASP A 120 -15.65 6.40 -0.32
C ASP A 120 -15.71 7.78 0.38
N SER A 121 -16.74 7.96 1.22
CA SER A 121 -16.98 9.25 1.89
C SER A 121 -15.87 9.65 2.86
N ASP A 122 -15.12 8.68 3.38
CA ASP A 122 -14.10 8.92 4.39
C ASP A 122 -12.81 9.47 3.78
N CYS A 123 -12.53 9.19 2.50
CA CYS A 123 -11.37 9.74 1.80
C CYS A 123 -11.39 11.27 1.71
N TRP A 124 -12.58 11.86 1.67
CA TRP A 124 -12.75 13.31 1.46
C TRP A 124 -12.52 14.16 2.71
N ARG A 125 -12.21 13.53 3.83
CA ARG A 125 -11.86 14.26 5.06
C ARG A 125 -10.63 15.12 4.84
N LYS A 126 -10.58 16.25 5.54
CA LYS A 126 -9.37 17.08 5.55
C LYS A 126 -8.19 16.26 6.02
N TYR A 127 -7.12 16.31 5.24
CA TYR A 127 -5.87 15.65 5.57
C TYR A 127 -5.34 16.09 6.93
N ASP A 128 -4.99 15.12 7.76
CA ASP A 128 -4.40 15.33 9.07
C ASP A 128 -2.99 14.77 9.05
N ALA A 129 -2.02 15.66 8.86
CA ALA A 129 -0.61 15.31 8.77
C ALA A 129 -0.08 14.63 10.04
N ASP A 130 -0.65 14.93 11.20
CA ASP A 130 -0.21 14.35 12.48
C ASP A 130 -0.59 12.85 12.61
N ASN A 131 -1.52 12.37 11.79
CA ASN A 131 -1.94 10.97 11.73
C ASN A 131 -1.31 10.18 10.57
N THR A 132 -0.42 10.76 9.82
CA THR A 132 0.13 10.20 8.61
C THR A 132 1.63 9.97 8.70
N TRP A 133 2.15 9.23 7.91
CA TRP A 133 3.32 8.59 7.32
C TRP A 133 4.58 9.43 7.14
N GLU A 134 4.79 10.59 7.80
CA GLU A 134 6.04 11.34 7.70
C GLU A 134 7.26 10.44 7.90
N ASP A 135 7.13 9.41 8.76
CA ASP A 135 8.19 8.44 9.01
C ASP A 135 8.49 7.49 7.83
N ALA A 136 7.60 7.39 6.85
CA ALA A 136 7.75 6.52 5.68
C ALA A 136 7.92 7.28 4.35
N SER A 137 8.12 8.59 4.40
CA SER A 137 8.27 9.44 3.21
C SER A 137 9.39 8.99 2.27
N TYR A 138 10.45 8.37 2.81
CA TYR A 138 11.57 7.81 2.05
C TYR A 138 11.17 6.67 1.10
N LEU A 139 10.02 6.02 1.32
CA LEU A 139 9.52 4.99 0.41
C LEU A 139 8.88 5.57 -0.86
N PHE A 140 8.53 6.87 -0.83
CA PHE A 140 7.84 7.55 -1.93
C PHE A 140 8.75 8.43 -2.78
N ASP A 141 10.02 8.53 -2.45
CA ASP A 141 10.97 9.33 -3.21
C ASP A 141 11.94 8.45 -4.02
N ASN A 142 12.80 9.09 -4.81
CA ASN A 142 13.82 8.42 -5.60
C ASN A 142 15.23 8.73 -5.05
N ASN A 143 15.36 9.03 -3.76
CA ASN A 143 16.63 9.37 -3.16
C ASN A 143 17.34 8.15 -2.56
N PRO A 144 18.37 7.58 -3.21
CA PRO A 144 19.02 6.36 -2.74
C PRO A 144 19.80 6.54 -1.42
N PHE A 145 20.01 7.79 -0.97
CA PHE A 145 20.74 8.03 0.28
C PHE A 145 19.90 7.81 1.51
N ASN A 146 18.57 7.95 1.43
CA ASN A 146 17.66 7.68 2.53
C ASN A 146 17.14 6.24 2.55
N ASP A 147 17.38 5.44 1.50
CA ASP A 147 17.06 4.00 1.46
C ASP A 147 17.75 3.20 2.57
N LEU A 148 18.81 3.75 3.17
CA LEU A 148 19.43 3.17 4.36
C LEU A 148 18.43 3.06 5.54
N HIS A 149 17.41 3.91 5.60
CA HIS A 149 16.33 3.80 6.58
C HIS A 149 15.54 2.51 6.38
N TYR A 150 15.32 2.11 5.14
CA TYR A 150 14.68 0.84 4.80
C TYR A 150 15.60 -0.35 5.09
N LEU A 151 16.82 -0.32 4.53
CA LEU A 151 17.77 -1.43 4.57
C LEU A 151 18.27 -1.75 5.99
N LEU A 152 18.32 -0.76 6.88
CA LEU A 152 18.84 -0.91 8.24
C LEU A 152 17.76 -0.81 9.33
N ASN A 153 16.49 -0.81 8.94
CA ASN A 153 15.39 -0.79 9.89
C ASN A 153 15.26 -2.15 10.60
N LYS A 154 15.49 -2.15 11.91
CA LYS A 154 15.38 -3.39 12.72
C LYS A 154 13.97 -3.99 12.72
N GLU A 155 12.94 -3.15 12.68
CA GLU A 155 11.54 -3.59 12.66
C GLU A 155 11.19 -4.29 11.37
N MET A 156 11.76 -3.82 10.28
CA MET A 156 11.64 -4.45 8.97
C MET A 156 12.08 -5.91 9.01
N VAL A 157 13.23 -6.18 9.63
CA VAL A 157 13.79 -7.54 9.65
C VAL A 157 13.11 -8.42 10.70
N PHE A 158 12.91 -7.91 11.90
CA PHE A 158 12.41 -8.76 13.00
C PHE A 158 10.90 -9.01 12.94
N TYR A 159 10.13 -8.06 12.45
CA TYR A 159 8.67 -8.20 12.35
C TYR A 159 8.26 -8.55 10.93
N THR A 160 8.55 -7.69 9.97
CA THR A 160 8.04 -7.85 8.61
C THR A 160 8.58 -9.10 7.91
N LEU A 161 9.89 -9.34 7.96
CA LEU A 161 10.46 -10.54 7.34
C LEU A 161 10.05 -11.82 8.06
N THR A 162 9.90 -11.79 9.38
CA THR A 162 9.46 -12.97 10.15
C THR A 162 8.01 -13.29 9.79
N GLU A 163 7.14 -12.30 9.78
CA GLU A 163 5.73 -12.47 9.37
C GLU A 163 5.62 -12.93 7.92
N MET A 164 6.36 -12.32 7.01
CA MET A 164 6.38 -12.75 5.61
C MET A 164 6.77 -14.23 5.48
N VAL A 165 7.82 -14.67 6.18
CA VAL A 165 8.26 -16.07 6.15
C VAL A 165 7.22 -17.01 6.78
N ASP A 166 6.56 -16.59 7.84
CA ASP A 166 5.55 -17.39 8.52
C ASP A 166 4.27 -17.48 7.69
N ASP A 167 3.82 -16.40 7.09
CA ASP A 167 2.68 -16.39 6.17
C ASP A 167 2.96 -17.27 4.93
N LEU A 168 4.14 -17.16 4.33
CA LEU A 168 4.54 -18.00 3.21
C LEU A 168 4.62 -19.48 3.56
N ARG A 169 5.04 -19.83 4.77
CA ARG A 169 5.03 -21.22 5.27
C ARG A 169 3.62 -21.75 5.53
N ALA A 170 2.71 -20.88 5.94
CA ALA A 170 1.30 -21.22 6.15
C ALA A 170 0.49 -21.40 4.86
N GLY A 171 1.06 -21.15 3.69
CA GLY A 171 0.40 -21.34 2.41
C GLY A 171 0.22 -20.06 1.59
N GLY A 172 0.82 -18.97 2.02
CA GLY A 172 0.77 -17.69 1.30
C GLY A 172 -0.47 -16.87 1.63
N THR A 173 -0.62 -15.77 0.93
CA THR A 173 -1.79 -14.91 0.99
C THR A 173 -2.88 -15.42 0.05
N ASP A 174 -4.13 -15.31 0.44
CA ASP A 174 -5.30 -15.83 -0.31
C ASP A 174 -5.47 -15.20 -1.70
N ASP A 175 -4.67 -14.22 -2.04
CA ASP A 175 -4.81 -13.46 -3.28
C ASP A 175 -3.44 -13.10 -3.88
N GLU A 176 -2.83 -14.08 -4.57
CA GLU A 176 -1.47 -14.00 -5.13
C GLU A 176 -1.26 -12.86 -6.13
N HIS A 177 -2.33 -12.38 -6.78
CA HIS A 177 -2.20 -11.38 -7.85
C HIS A 177 -2.63 -9.99 -7.43
N THR A 178 -3.45 -9.89 -6.40
CA THR A 178 -4.20 -8.68 -6.12
C THR A 178 -3.61 -7.86 -5.02
N GLY A 179 -2.76 -8.50 -4.21
CA GLY A 179 -2.21 -7.84 -3.07
C GLY A 179 -3.28 -7.23 -2.18
N GLY A 180 -4.38 -7.89 -2.05
CA GLY A 180 -5.49 -7.37 -1.31
C GLY A 180 -5.90 -8.30 -0.21
N TYR A 181 -6.07 -7.73 0.95
CA TYR A 181 -6.80 -8.34 2.03
C TYR A 181 -8.29 -8.28 1.71
N ILE A 182 -8.95 -9.42 1.69
CA ILE A 182 -10.42 -9.51 1.60
C ILE A 182 -10.93 -9.63 3.03
N TRP A 183 -11.48 -8.54 3.54
CA TRP A 183 -12.00 -8.54 4.89
C TRP A 183 -13.47 -8.96 4.92
N GLY A 184 -13.79 -9.82 5.87
CA GLY A 184 -15.15 -10.29 6.10
C GLY A 184 -15.46 -11.67 5.55
N ASP A 185 -14.55 -12.35 4.85
CA ASP A 185 -14.72 -13.72 4.40
C ASP A 185 -14.92 -14.71 5.54
N ASP A 186 -14.38 -14.38 6.72
CA ASP A 186 -14.53 -15.13 7.96
C ASP A 186 -15.84 -14.82 8.72
N LYS A 187 -16.65 -13.87 8.22
CA LYS A 187 -17.85 -13.42 8.91
C LYS A 187 -19.11 -14.02 8.31
N GLU A 188 -19.85 -14.74 9.13
CA GLU A 188 -21.19 -15.16 8.75
C GLU A 188 -22.12 -13.94 8.63
N TRP A 189 -22.74 -13.79 7.47
CA TRP A 189 -23.70 -12.74 7.26
C TRP A 189 -24.99 -12.98 8.07
N SER A 190 -25.41 -11.99 8.84
CA SER A 190 -26.69 -12.01 9.58
C SER A 190 -27.50 -10.78 9.20
N LYS A 191 -28.70 -11.03 8.67
CA LYS A 191 -29.65 -9.96 8.33
C LYS A 191 -30.03 -9.11 9.54
N GLU A 192 -30.22 -9.75 10.66
CA GLU A 192 -30.60 -9.09 11.92
C GLU A 192 -29.49 -8.16 12.41
N ALA A 193 -28.22 -8.62 12.37
CA ALA A 193 -27.08 -7.82 12.75
C ALA A 193 -26.85 -6.65 11.77
N ALA A 194 -27.05 -6.87 10.48
CA ALA A 194 -26.95 -5.85 9.45
C ALA A 194 -28.01 -4.75 9.64
N LEU A 195 -29.27 -5.13 9.88
CA LEU A 195 -30.37 -4.19 10.14
C LEU A 195 -30.15 -3.39 11.43
N ALA A 196 -29.71 -4.04 12.51
CA ALA A 196 -29.42 -3.37 13.77
C ALA A 196 -28.28 -2.36 13.62
N THR A 197 -27.26 -2.70 12.82
CA THR A 197 -26.13 -1.80 12.52
C THR A 197 -26.59 -0.62 11.68
N TYR A 198 -27.39 -0.86 10.64
CA TYR A 198 -27.97 0.19 9.81
C TYR A 198 -28.82 1.16 10.61
N GLN A 199 -29.71 0.66 11.48
CA GLN A 199 -30.55 1.51 12.32
C GLN A 199 -29.71 2.40 13.24
N ARG A 200 -28.69 1.84 13.89
CA ARG A 200 -27.77 2.59 14.76
C ARG A 200 -26.99 3.66 13.98
N GLN A 201 -26.56 3.37 12.76
CA GLN A 201 -25.86 4.32 11.90
C GLN A 201 -26.82 5.42 11.42
N ALA A 202 -28.06 5.09 11.04
CA ALA A 202 -29.07 6.05 10.64
C ALA A 202 -29.44 7.00 11.80
N GLU A 203 -29.56 6.51 13.02
CA GLU A 203 -29.80 7.34 14.22
C GLU A 203 -28.62 8.31 14.48
N LYS A 204 -27.38 7.83 14.33
CA LYS A 204 -26.19 8.68 14.44
C LYS A 204 -26.13 9.72 13.33
N ALA A 205 -26.41 9.34 12.10
CA ALA A 205 -26.40 10.26 10.96
C ALA A 205 -27.49 11.34 11.10
N ALA A 206 -28.67 11.00 11.65
CA ALA A 206 -29.74 11.97 11.90
C ALA A 206 -29.36 13.01 12.98
N GLN A 207 -28.38 12.71 13.83
CA GLN A 207 -27.85 13.62 14.85
C GLN A 207 -26.66 14.46 14.34
N GLN A 208 -26.05 14.08 13.23
CA GLN A 208 -24.96 14.82 12.62
C GLN A 208 -25.52 15.92 11.71
N VAL A 209 -25.19 17.16 12.01
CA VAL A 209 -25.44 18.26 11.08
C VAL A 209 -24.57 18.06 9.87
N PRO A 210 -25.11 18.12 8.62
CA PRO A 210 -24.29 18.09 7.42
C PRO A 210 -23.21 19.17 7.53
N SER A 211 -21.96 18.75 7.49
CA SER A 211 -20.85 19.68 7.62
C SER A 211 -20.46 20.15 6.22
N ASP A 212 -20.65 21.41 5.92
CA ASP A 212 -20.07 22.06 4.73
C ASP A 212 -18.55 21.94 4.69
N SER A 213 -17.93 21.52 5.79
CA SER A 213 -16.50 21.29 5.91
C SER A 213 -15.95 20.16 5.03
N LEU A 214 -16.79 19.31 4.46
CA LEU A 214 -16.39 18.26 3.52
C LEU A 214 -16.40 18.70 2.05
N LEU A 215 -17.17 19.73 1.71
CA LEU A 215 -17.35 20.14 0.31
C LEU A 215 -16.09 20.80 -0.26
N ALA A 216 -15.49 21.74 0.46
CA ALA A 216 -14.30 22.43 -0.01
C ALA A 216 -13.09 21.50 -0.21
N PRO A 217 -12.74 20.61 0.73
CA PRO A 217 -11.71 19.59 0.48
C PRO A 217 -12.06 18.66 -0.70
N ALA A 218 -13.34 18.30 -0.88
CA ALA A 218 -13.74 17.43 -1.98
C ALA A 218 -13.57 18.12 -3.34
N GLU A 219 -13.88 19.40 -3.47
CA GLU A 219 -13.67 20.17 -4.70
C GLU A 219 -12.18 20.29 -5.03
N GLU A 220 -11.34 20.59 -4.04
CA GLU A 220 -9.90 20.64 -4.20
C GLU A 220 -9.34 19.29 -4.64
N ASN A 221 -9.70 18.22 -3.96
CA ASN A 221 -9.25 16.87 -4.26
C ASN A 221 -9.70 16.42 -5.66
N LEU A 222 -10.93 16.73 -6.06
CA LEU A 222 -11.42 16.44 -7.40
C LEU A 222 -10.60 17.18 -8.48
N SER A 223 -10.21 18.42 -8.22
CA SER A 223 -9.37 19.18 -9.14
C SER A 223 -7.99 18.52 -9.36
N HIS A 224 -7.41 17.93 -8.32
CA HIS A 224 -6.16 17.19 -8.42
C HIS A 224 -6.28 15.91 -9.26
N VAL A 225 -7.42 15.22 -9.20
CA VAL A 225 -7.69 14.05 -10.07
C VAL A 225 -7.86 14.49 -11.52
N LEU A 226 -8.69 15.51 -11.77
CA LEU A 226 -8.95 16.00 -13.12
C LEU A 226 -7.66 16.47 -13.80
N ALA A 227 -6.78 17.15 -13.07
CA ALA A 227 -5.47 17.55 -13.60
C ALA A 227 -4.61 16.35 -14.04
N ARG A 228 -4.70 15.20 -13.33
CA ARG A 228 -4.00 13.98 -13.73
C ARG A 228 -4.63 13.30 -14.93
N VAL A 229 -5.95 13.26 -15.01
CA VAL A 229 -6.68 12.75 -16.18
C VAL A 229 -6.33 13.58 -17.42
N ASP A 230 -6.34 14.90 -17.30
CA ASP A 230 -6.00 15.81 -18.42
C ASP A 230 -4.54 15.65 -18.87
N ALA A 231 -3.63 15.32 -17.95
CA ALA A 231 -2.23 15.07 -18.24
C ALA A 231 -1.97 13.70 -18.87
N ASN A 232 -2.91 12.76 -18.76
CA ASN A 232 -2.79 11.37 -19.24
C ASN A 232 -4.01 10.99 -20.09
N PRO A 233 -4.18 11.58 -21.28
CA PRO A 233 -5.38 11.40 -22.11
C PRO A 233 -5.54 9.99 -22.72
N GLN A 234 -4.56 9.10 -22.52
CA GLN A 234 -4.58 7.72 -22.98
C GLN A 234 -5.31 6.77 -22.00
N ILE A 235 -5.56 7.20 -20.77
CA ILE A 235 -6.19 6.39 -19.70
C ILE A 235 -7.71 6.50 -19.70
#